data_03570f1f1ad05b72d3ec93661eae64cc
#
_entry.id   03570f1f1ad05b72d3ec93661eae64cc
#
_cell.length_a   1.000
_cell.length_b   1.000
_cell.length_c   1.000
_cell.angle_alpha   90.00
_cell.angle_beta   90.00
_cell.angle_gamma   90.00
#
_symmetry.space_group_name_H-M   'P 1'
#
loop_
_entity.id
_entity.type
_entity.pdbx_description
1 polymer ?
#
loop_
_entity_poly.entity_id
_entity_poly.type
_entity_poly.pdbx_seq_one_letter_code
_entity_poly.pdbx_strand_id
1 'polypeptide(L)' 'MKLQEAVRLRILELCQNRKTTVGRLCVECGITPSTLHNITSGRNRSTTLATIQRLCVGLDISLPAFFDSEYFDNLEL' A
#
# COMPACT_ATOMS: atom_id res chain seq x y z
N MET A 1 16.23 1.17 -1.57
CA MET A 1 15.11 2.03 -2.01
C MET A 1 14.59 2.87 -0.85
N LYS A 2 13.80 3.87 -1.14
CA LYS A 2 13.22 4.71 -0.10
C LYS A 2 11.89 4.13 0.39
N LEU A 3 11.48 4.54 1.59
CA LEU A 3 10.28 4.00 2.24
C LEU A 3 9.03 4.08 1.36
N GLN A 4 8.81 5.22 0.70
CA GLN A 4 7.61 5.38 -0.12
C GLN A 4 7.57 4.40 -1.30
N GLU A 5 8.72 4.11 -1.90
CA GLU A 5 8.81 3.12 -2.96
C GLU A 5 8.49 1.72 -2.44
N ALA A 6 9.00 1.39 -1.26
CA ALA A 6 8.70 0.12 -0.61
C ALA A 6 7.20 -0.03 -0.33
N VAL A 7 6.55 1.04 0.13
CA VAL A 7 5.10 1.05 0.36
C VAL A 7 4.35 0.80 -0.94
N ARG A 8 4.72 1.48 -2.02
CA ARG A 8 4.11 1.31 -3.33
C ARG A 8 4.20 -0.15 -3.80
N LEU A 9 5.39 -0.72 -3.75
CA LEU A 9 5.63 -2.09 -4.18
C LEU A 9 4.86 -3.09 -3.32
N ARG A 10 4.79 -2.83 -2.01
CA ARG A 10 4.06 -3.72 -1.10
C ARG A 10 2.56 -3.73 -1.41
N ILE A 11 1.97 -2.57 -1.69
CA ILE A 11 0.55 -2.47 -2.06
C ILE A 11 0.29 -3.28 -3.33
N LEU A 12 1.13 -3.11 -4.36
CA LEU A 12 0.98 -3.85 -5.60
C LEU A 12 1.13 -5.36 -5.39
N GLU A 13 2.08 -5.77 -4.58
CA GLU A 13 2.30 -7.18 -4.24
C GLU A 13 1.08 -7.79 -3.54
N LEU A 14 0.52 -7.06 -2.56
CA LEU A 14 -0.65 -7.54 -1.83
C LEU A 14 -1.88 -7.65 -2.73
N CYS A 15 -2.06 -6.71 -3.66
CA CYS A 15 -3.12 -6.80 -4.65
C CYS A 15 -2.96 -8.04 -5.53
N GLN A 16 -1.75 -8.30 -6.00
CA GLN A 16 -1.44 -9.46 -6.83
C GLN A 16 -1.67 -10.76 -6.07
N ASN A 17 -1.23 -10.84 -4.82
CA ASN A 17 -1.39 -12.05 -4.00
C ASN A 17 -2.85 -12.37 -3.75
N ARG A 18 -3.69 -11.35 -3.63
CA ARG A 18 -5.12 -11.53 -3.41
C ARG A 18 -5.92 -11.60 -4.71
N LYS A 19 -5.25 -11.52 -5.84
CA LYS A 19 -5.87 -11.55 -7.17
C LYS A 19 -6.95 -10.47 -7.30
N THR A 20 -6.67 -9.27 -6.74
CA THR A 20 -7.56 -8.12 -6.82
C THR A 20 -6.90 -7.00 -7.62
N THR A 21 -7.67 -5.98 -7.94
CA THR A 21 -7.18 -4.80 -8.65
C THR A 21 -7.11 -3.60 -7.71
N VAL A 22 -6.34 -2.59 -8.09
CA VAL A 22 -6.27 -1.33 -7.35
C VAL A 22 -7.65 -0.69 -7.25
N GLY A 23 -8.45 -0.76 -8.32
CA GLY A 23 -9.80 -0.21 -8.31
C GLY A 23 -10.71 -0.89 -7.29
N ARG A 24 -10.66 -2.22 -7.20
CA ARG A 24 -11.44 -2.95 -6.20
C ARG A 24 -10.98 -2.64 -4.79
N LEU A 25 -9.67 -2.52 -4.61
CA LEU A 25 -9.09 -2.20 -3.31
C LEU A 25 -9.57 -0.82 -2.82
N CYS A 26 -9.68 0.16 -3.72
CA CYS A 26 -10.23 1.47 -3.38
C CYS A 26 -11.63 1.36 -2.74
N VAL A 27 -12.50 0.58 -3.37
CA VAL A 27 -13.87 0.40 -2.88
C VAL A 27 -13.87 -0.26 -1.51
N GLU A 28 -13.09 -1.33 -1.34
CA GLU A 28 -13.03 -2.08 -0.08
C GLU A 28 -12.42 -1.28 1.05
N CYS A 29 -11.46 -0.42 0.76
CA CYS A 29 -10.75 0.36 1.78
C CYS A 29 -11.38 1.71 2.07
N GLY A 30 -12.36 2.13 1.28
CA GLY A 30 -12.96 3.46 1.42
C GLY A 30 -11.99 4.58 1.08
N ILE A 31 -11.08 4.34 0.14
CA ILE A 31 -10.09 5.32 -0.32
C ILE A 31 -10.49 5.81 -1.71
N THR A 32 -10.36 7.11 -1.97
CA THR A 32 -10.68 7.63 -3.30
C THR A 32 -9.72 7.07 -4.34
N PRO A 33 -10.21 6.80 -5.57
CA PRO A 33 -9.35 6.29 -6.63
C PRO A 33 -8.13 7.18 -6.91
N SER A 34 -8.29 8.51 -6.87
CA SER A 34 -7.16 9.42 -7.12
C SER A 34 -6.10 9.31 -6.03
N THR A 35 -6.48 9.13 -4.77
CA THR A 35 -5.53 8.96 -3.68
C THR A 35 -4.70 7.69 -3.87
N LEU A 36 -5.35 6.56 -4.12
CA LEU A 36 -4.63 5.30 -4.30
C LEU A 36 -3.83 5.30 -5.61
N HIS A 37 -4.37 5.90 -6.67
CA HIS A 37 -3.64 6.02 -7.93
C HIS A 37 -2.34 6.81 -7.75
N ASN A 38 -2.37 7.90 -6.99
CA ASN A 38 -1.17 8.68 -6.72
C ASN A 38 -0.10 7.87 -5.96
N ILE A 39 -0.53 6.99 -5.07
CA ILE A 39 0.39 6.11 -4.34
C ILE A 39 0.99 5.07 -5.28
N THR A 40 0.16 4.37 -6.04
CA THR A 40 0.61 3.26 -6.89
C THR A 40 1.37 3.72 -8.13
N SER A 41 1.13 4.94 -8.59
CA SER A 41 1.87 5.51 -9.73
C SER A 41 3.21 6.12 -9.32
N GLY A 42 3.50 6.19 -8.02
CA GLY A 42 4.74 6.77 -7.53
C GLY A 42 4.74 8.30 -7.46
N ARG A 43 3.59 8.95 -7.64
CA ARG A 43 3.50 10.42 -7.56
C ARG A 43 3.57 10.94 -6.14
N ASN A 44 3.01 10.20 -5.18
CA ASN A 44 3.07 10.59 -3.78
C ASN A 44 4.47 10.38 -3.23
N ARG A 45 4.94 11.33 -2.45
CA ARG A 45 6.23 11.23 -1.76
C ARG A 45 6.08 10.64 -0.36
N SER A 46 4.87 10.59 0.15
CA SER A 46 4.59 10.00 1.46
C SER A 46 3.16 9.50 1.50
N THR A 47 2.95 8.47 2.33
CA THR A 47 1.63 7.91 2.59
C THR A 47 1.43 7.93 4.10
N THR A 48 0.29 8.43 4.57
CA THR A 48 0.05 8.46 6.00
C THR A 48 -0.20 7.07 6.55
N LEU A 49 0.13 6.86 7.82
CA LEU A 49 -0.17 5.61 8.50
C LEU A 49 -1.67 5.34 8.54
N ALA A 50 -2.48 6.39 8.62
CA ALA A 50 -3.94 6.24 8.59
C ALA A 50 -4.41 5.63 7.26
N THR A 51 -3.82 6.05 6.15
CA THR A 51 -4.13 5.48 4.84
C THR A 51 -3.69 4.01 4.78
N ILE A 52 -2.50 3.69 5.29
CA ILE A 52 -2.02 2.31 5.36
C ILE A 52 -2.96 1.46 6.21
N GLN A 53 -3.45 2.00 7.33
CA GLN A 53 -4.41 1.28 8.17
C GLN A 53 -5.69 0.94 7.39
N ARG A 54 -6.21 1.88 6.61
CA ARG A 54 -7.40 1.63 5.77
C ARG A 54 -7.13 0.54 4.73
N LEU A 55 -5.96 0.55 4.12
CA LEU A 55 -5.56 -0.50 3.19
C LEU A 55 -5.52 -1.87 3.88
N CYS A 56 -5.00 -1.91 5.10
CA CYS A 56 -4.95 -3.15 5.87
C CYS A 56 -6.35 -3.67 6.19
N VAL A 57 -7.29 -2.79 6.54
CA VAL A 57 -8.69 -3.19 6.80
C VAL A 57 -9.29 -3.80 5.53
N GLY A 58 -9.14 -3.16 4.39
CA GLY A 58 -9.66 -3.69 3.13
C GLY A 58 -9.00 -4.98 2.68
N LEU A 59 -7.71 -5.15 3.01
CA LEU A 59 -6.95 -6.35 2.70
C LEU A 59 -7.10 -7.44 3.77
N ASP A 60 -7.77 -7.14 4.87
CA ASP A 60 -7.95 -8.05 6.01
C ASP A 60 -6.61 -8.55 6.55
N ILE A 61 -5.67 -7.63 6.75
CA ILE A 61 -4.37 -7.91 7.36
C ILE A 61 -4.08 -6.91 8.46
N SER A 62 -3.15 -7.26 9.36
CA SER A 62 -2.69 -6.35 10.41
C SER A 62 -1.62 -5.40 9.86
N LEU A 63 -1.37 -4.30 10.60
CA LEU A 63 -0.27 -3.40 10.26
C LEU A 63 1.09 -4.12 10.27
N PRO A 64 1.42 -4.94 11.30
CA PRO A 64 2.67 -5.69 11.24
C PRO A 64 2.77 -6.60 10.01
N ALA A 65 1.68 -7.23 9.61
CA ALA A 65 1.67 -8.08 8.41
C ALA A 65 1.92 -7.28 7.15
N PHE A 66 1.39 -6.05 7.07
CA PHE A 66 1.65 -5.16 5.93
C PHE A 66 3.15 -4.91 5.77
N PHE A 67 3.84 -4.63 6.88
CA PHE A 67 5.26 -4.30 6.88
C PHE A 67 6.18 -5.51 6.94
N ASP A 68 5.65 -6.71 7.00
CA ASP A 68 6.43 -7.95 7.01
C ASP A 68 6.83 -8.31 5.57
N SER A 69 7.81 -7.60 5.05
CA SER A 69 8.31 -7.77 3.69
C SER A 69 9.75 -7.29 3.60
N GLU A 70 10.54 -7.96 2.77
CA GLU A 70 11.95 -7.57 2.51
C GLU A 70 12.05 -6.16 1.93
N TYR A 71 10.98 -5.62 1.33
CA TYR A 71 11.00 -4.25 0.83
C TYR A 71 11.37 -3.25 1.91
N PHE A 72 11.09 -3.56 3.18
CA PHE A 72 11.31 -2.63 4.28
C PHE A 72 12.62 -2.86 5.03
N ASP A 73 13.47 -3.82 4.59
CA ASP A 73 14.64 -4.21 5.36
C ASP A 73 15.82 -3.25 5.22
N ASN A 74 16.11 -2.72 4.06
CA ASN A 74 17.29 -1.89 3.81
C ASN A 74 16.90 -0.57 3.18
N LEU A 75 16.16 0.25 3.92
CA LEU A 75 15.64 1.50 3.41
C LEU A 75 16.67 2.63 3.50
N GLU A 76 16.68 3.47 2.48
CA GLU A 76 17.46 4.69 2.45
C GLU A 76 16.68 5.84 3.08
N LEU A 77 17.37 6.76 3.70
CA LEU A 77 16.78 8.02 4.12
C LEU A 77 16.95 9.05 3.00
#